data_32f04bc689ac568319ce377678a11707
#
_entry.id   32f04bc689ac568319ce377678a11707
#
_cell.length_a   1.000
_cell.length_b   1.000
_cell.length_c   1.000
_cell.angle_alpha   90.00
_cell.angle_beta   90.00
_cell.angle_gamma   90.00
#
_symmetry.space_group_name_H-M   'P 1'
#
loop_
_entity.id
_entity.type
_entity.pdbx_description
1 polymer ?
#
loop_
_entity_poly.entity_id
_entity_poly.type
_entity_poly.pdbx_seq_one_letter_code
_entity_poly.pdbx_strand_id
1 'polypeptide(L)'
;LEIGDIPFISHNVKPTRTEALEYYRRVCDSWSLDLDLYNEVLDIKNETSHFKLNTQNGIIESKRIIICTGFYDIPYLLNIPGEDLNKVLHYYNESHPYYKMNIAIVGAGNSAVDAALDTYRKGANIVTMIIREKEIGENIKYWVRPDIVNRIESGEIKAYYESEIKEIKEKSIIIKSPN
;
A
#
# COMPACT_ATOMS: atom_id res chain seq x y z
N LEU A 1 -16.27 7.81 -10.38
CA LEU A 1 -16.54 6.57 -9.64
C LEU A 1 -17.99 6.57 -9.17
N GLU A 2 -18.73 5.48 -9.39
CA GLU A 2 -20.11 5.33 -8.93
C GLU A 2 -20.31 3.91 -8.41
N ILE A 3 -21.06 3.78 -7.35
CA ILE A 3 -21.46 2.50 -6.77
C ILE A 3 -22.98 2.53 -6.62
N GLY A 4 -23.67 1.61 -7.30
CA GLY A 4 -25.12 1.51 -7.20
C GLY A 4 -25.86 2.80 -7.57
N ASP A 5 -25.46 3.44 -8.67
CA ASP A 5 -26.04 4.69 -9.19
C ASP A 5 -25.90 5.91 -8.24
N ILE A 6 -25.05 5.83 -7.23
CA ILE A 6 -24.78 6.92 -6.31
C ILE A 6 -23.48 7.60 -6.73
N PRO A 7 -23.50 8.87 -7.19
CA PRO A 7 -22.33 9.55 -7.68
C PRO A 7 -21.34 9.87 -6.56
N PHE A 8 -20.05 9.69 -6.83
CA PHE A 8 -18.98 10.18 -5.98
C PHE A 8 -18.65 11.63 -6.36
N ILE A 9 -18.92 12.56 -5.47
CA ILE A 9 -18.68 13.99 -5.67
C ILE A 9 -17.52 14.41 -4.77
N SER A 10 -16.48 15.00 -5.34
CA SER A 10 -15.38 15.62 -4.62
C SER A 10 -15.09 17.00 -5.17
N HIS A 11 -14.71 17.94 -4.32
CA HIS A 11 -14.22 19.25 -4.69
C HIS A 11 -12.75 19.23 -5.12
N ASN A 12 -12.04 18.14 -4.82
CA ASN A 12 -10.63 17.97 -5.09
C ASN A 12 -10.39 17.09 -6.32
N VAL A 13 -9.34 17.40 -7.08
CA VAL A 13 -8.87 16.54 -8.18
C VAL A 13 -8.49 15.14 -7.67
N LYS A 14 -7.93 15.08 -6.46
CA LYS A 14 -7.68 13.83 -5.73
C LYS A 14 -8.54 13.81 -4.48
N PRO A 15 -9.55 12.95 -4.42
CA PRO A 15 -10.40 12.82 -3.23
C PRO A 15 -9.59 12.46 -1.98
N THR A 16 -10.04 12.97 -0.85
CA THR A 16 -9.47 12.63 0.45
C THR A 16 -10.05 11.32 1.00
N ARG A 17 -9.36 10.72 1.97
CA ARG A 17 -9.89 9.55 2.69
C ARG A 17 -11.23 9.84 3.36
N THR A 18 -11.40 11.04 3.91
CA THR A 18 -12.65 11.45 4.58
C THR A 18 -13.81 11.48 3.59
N GLU A 19 -13.63 12.06 2.41
CA GLU A 19 -14.64 12.07 1.35
C GLU A 19 -15.02 10.65 0.92
N ALA A 20 -14.03 9.76 0.77
CA ALA A 20 -14.28 8.37 0.42
C ALA A 20 -15.09 7.62 1.50
N LEU A 21 -14.77 7.81 2.77
CA LEU A 21 -15.49 7.19 3.88
C LEU A 21 -16.93 7.70 4.00
N GLU A 22 -17.15 9.00 3.79
CA GLU A 22 -18.50 9.57 3.74
C GLU A 22 -19.31 9.00 2.58
N TYR A 23 -18.68 8.89 1.40
CA TYR A 23 -19.30 8.31 0.23
C TYR A 23 -19.76 6.86 0.48
N TYR A 24 -18.91 6.02 1.07
CA TYR A 24 -19.29 4.64 1.38
C TYR A 24 -20.44 4.56 2.38
N ARG A 25 -20.46 5.42 3.40
CA ARG A 25 -21.63 5.50 4.32
C ARG A 25 -22.91 5.87 3.59
N ARG A 26 -22.84 6.87 2.72
CA ARG A 26 -24.01 7.29 1.92
C ARG A 26 -24.50 6.18 1.00
N VAL A 27 -23.59 5.40 0.39
CA VAL A 27 -23.97 4.22 -0.40
C VAL A 27 -24.67 3.19 0.48
N CYS A 28 -24.12 2.88 1.64
CA CYS A 28 -24.74 1.95 2.59
C CYS A 28 -26.14 2.36 2.99
N ASP A 29 -26.32 3.62 3.36
CA ASP A 29 -27.62 4.17 3.79
C ASP A 29 -28.63 4.16 2.64
N SER A 30 -28.22 4.57 1.44
CA SER A 30 -29.10 4.63 0.27
C SER A 30 -29.62 3.27 -0.17
N TRP A 31 -28.83 2.22 0.02
CA TRP A 31 -29.20 0.85 -0.31
C TRP A 31 -29.67 0.05 0.90
N SER A 32 -29.73 0.67 2.08
CA SER A 32 -30.10 0.01 3.34
C SER A 32 -29.34 -1.31 3.55
N LEU A 33 -28.01 -1.26 3.33
CA LEU A 33 -27.18 -2.44 3.48
C LEU A 33 -27.16 -2.88 4.94
N ASP A 34 -27.35 -4.18 5.16
CA ASP A 34 -27.24 -4.78 6.49
C ASP A 34 -25.77 -4.89 6.88
N LEU A 35 -25.32 -4.01 7.77
CA LEU A 35 -23.95 -3.91 8.25
C LEU A 35 -23.85 -4.37 9.69
N ASP A 36 -22.99 -5.34 9.94
CA ASP A 36 -22.61 -5.75 11.28
C ASP A 36 -21.19 -5.25 11.58
N LEU A 37 -21.11 -4.06 12.17
CA LEU A 37 -19.84 -3.39 12.48
C LEU A 37 -19.23 -3.94 13.77
N TYR A 38 -17.90 -3.90 13.86
CA TYR A 38 -17.15 -4.39 15.02
C TYR A 38 -17.44 -5.86 15.36
N ASN A 39 -17.71 -6.65 14.34
CA ASN A 39 -17.95 -8.08 14.44
C ASN A 39 -16.94 -8.84 13.57
N GLU A 40 -15.78 -9.10 14.15
CA GLU A 40 -14.70 -9.80 13.47
C GLU A 40 -15.08 -11.24 13.17
N VAL A 41 -14.84 -11.70 11.95
CA VAL A 41 -14.97 -13.10 11.56
C VAL A 41 -13.69 -13.83 11.96
N LEU A 42 -13.81 -14.75 12.92
CA LEU A 42 -12.69 -15.49 13.50
C LEU A 42 -12.36 -16.78 12.74
N ASP A 43 -13.37 -17.44 12.20
CA ASP A 43 -13.22 -18.70 11.48
C ASP A 43 -14.38 -18.90 10.49
N ILE A 44 -14.10 -19.61 9.39
CA ILE A 44 -15.09 -19.97 8.37
C ILE A 44 -15.03 -21.46 8.14
N LYS A 45 -16.15 -22.13 8.35
CA LYS A 45 -16.31 -23.57 8.05
C LYS A 45 -17.22 -23.76 6.86
N ASN A 46 -16.78 -24.62 5.93
CA ASN A 46 -17.60 -25.05 4.80
C ASN A 46 -18.38 -26.30 5.20
N GLU A 47 -19.66 -26.15 5.41
CA GLU A 47 -20.59 -27.25 5.66
C GLU A 47 -21.15 -27.76 4.32
N THR A 48 -21.88 -28.88 4.34
CA THR A 48 -22.35 -29.54 3.10
C THR A 48 -23.23 -28.63 2.20
N SER A 49 -23.99 -27.71 2.78
CA SER A 49 -24.95 -26.87 2.05
C SER A 49 -24.80 -25.37 2.27
N HIS A 50 -23.94 -24.95 3.18
CA HIS A 50 -23.76 -23.55 3.56
C HIS A 50 -22.41 -23.33 4.25
N PHE A 51 -22.05 -22.08 4.44
CA PHE A 51 -20.89 -21.67 5.25
C PHE A 51 -21.35 -21.27 6.64
N LYS A 52 -20.58 -21.65 7.63
CA LYS A 52 -20.74 -21.24 9.03
C LYS A 52 -19.59 -20.35 9.40
N LEU A 53 -19.90 -19.08 9.72
CA LEU A 53 -18.93 -18.09 10.16
C LEU A 53 -19.00 -17.97 11.68
N ASN A 54 -17.88 -18.19 12.33
CA ASN A 54 -17.74 -17.91 13.75
C ASN A 54 -17.23 -16.48 13.91
N THR A 55 -18.00 -15.62 14.55
CA THR A 55 -17.69 -14.21 14.74
C THR A 55 -17.59 -13.86 16.20
N GLN A 56 -17.09 -12.67 16.54
CA GLN A 56 -17.04 -12.20 17.93
C GLN A 56 -18.41 -12.15 18.60
N ASN A 57 -19.46 -11.83 17.83
CA ASN A 57 -20.81 -11.66 18.35
C ASN A 57 -21.69 -12.91 18.21
N GLY A 58 -21.18 -14.00 17.64
CA GLY A 58 -21.92 -15.24 17.49
C GLY A 58 -21.66 -15.96 16.16
N ILE A 59 -22.63 -16.76 15.75
CA ILE A 59 -22.52 -17.58 14.54
C ILE A 59 -23.45 -17.03 13.47
N ILE A 60 -22.91 -16.87 12.26
CA ILE A 60 -23.65 -16.47 11.05
C ILE A 60 -23.60 -17.64 10.06
N GLU A 61 -24.73 -17.96 9.47
CA GLU A 61 -24.81 -18.95 8.39
C GLU A 61 -25.13 -18.29 7.06
N SER A 62 -24.41 -18.69 6.00
CA SER A 62 -24.59 -18.10 4.68
C SER A 62 -24.38 -19.13 3.57
N LYS A 63 -25.15 -19.01 2.51
CA LYS A 63 -24.98 -19.86 1.31
C LYS A 63 -23.79 -19.45 0.46
N ARG A 64 -23.34 -18.21 0.56
CA ARG A 64 -22.23 -17.66 -0.22
C ARG A 64 -21.47 -16.66 0.63
N ILE A 65 -20.16 -16.58 0.42
CA ILE A 65 -19.28 -15.60 1.06
C ILE A 65 -18.47 -14.88 -0.02
N ILE A 66 -18.33 -13.58 0.14
CA ILE A 66 -17.37 -12.78 -0.62
C ILE A 66 -16.38 -12.21 0.38
N ILE A 67 -15.09 -12.54 0.21
CA ILE A 67 -14.01 -12.08 1.08
C ILE A 67 -13.42 -10.80 0.48
N CYS A 68 -13.57 -9.68 1.17
CA CYS A 68 -13.12 -8.36 0.74
C CYS A 68 -12.21 -7.70 1.80
N THR A 69 -11.36 -8.47 2.47
CA THR A 69 -10.50 -8.01 3.56
C THR A 69 -9.32 -7.14 3.10
N GLY A 70 -9.14 -6.99 1.80
CA GLY A 70 -7.98 -6.31 1.23
C GLY A 70 -6.71 -7.16 1.28
N PHE A 71 -5.55 -6.55 1.05
CA PHE A 71 -4.25 -7.24 1.06
C PHE A 71 -3.12 -6.39 1.64
N TYR A 72 -3.46 -5.28 2.32
CA TYR A 72 -2.46 -4.28 2.74
C TYR A 72 -2.11 -4.36 4.24
N ASP A 73 -2.79 -5.21 5.01
CA ASP A 73 -2.64 -5.26 6.47
C ASP A 73 -1.41 -6.03 6.93
N ILE A 74 -0.98 -7.04 6.15
CA ILE A 74 0.16 -7.87 6.50
C ILE A 74 1.30 -7.59 5.53
N PRO A 75 2.42 -7.00 6.01
CA PRO A 75 3.55 -6.72 5.14
C PRO A 75 4.26 -8.02 4.72
N TYR A 76 4.74 -8.04 3.48
CA TYR A 76 5.66 -9.09 3.05
C TYR A 76 7.05 -8.81 3.60
N LEU A 77 7.47 -9.63 4.56
CA LEU A 77 8.77 -9.50 5.18
C LEU A 77 9.87 -10.08 4.28
N LEU A 78 11.01 -9.41 4.23
CA LEU A 78 12.19 -9.89 3.51
C LEU A 78 12.96 -10.94 4.30
N ASN A 79 12.74 -11.01 5.63
CA ASN A 79 13.43 -11.91 6.56
C ASN A 79 14.97 -11.77 6.50
N ILE A 80 15.44 -10.53 6.51
CA ILE A 80 16.86 -10.17 6.46
C ILE A 80 17.32 -9.55 7.78
N PRO A 81 18.61 -9.63 8.12
CA PRO A 81 19.14 -8.96 9.31
C PRO A 81 18.84 -7.47 9.32
N GLY A 82 18.32 -6.97 10.43
CA GLY A 82 18.00 -5.57 10.67
C GLY A 82 16.67 -5.10 10.08
N GLU A 83 15.83 -5.98 9.57
CA GLU A 83 14.47 -5.62 9.13
C GLU A 83 13.57 -5.21 10.30
N ASP A 84 13.89 -5.66 11.51
CA ASP A 84 13.21 -5.34 12.77
C ASP A 84 13.64 -4.03 13.42
N LEU A 85 14.61 -3.31 12.84
CA LEU A 85 15.03 -2.02 13.35
C LEU A 85 13.90 -0.98 13.27
N ASN A 86 13.73 -0.17 14.32
CA ASN A 86 12.66 0.85 14.44
C ASN A 86 12.59 1.84 13.27
N LYS A 87 13.66 2.00 12.52
CA LYS A 87 13.71 2.86 11.33
C LYS A 87 13.17 2.20 10.06
N VAL A 88 12.87 0.90 10.11
CA VAL A 88 12.29 0.16 8.98
C VAL A 88 10.77 0.23 9.08
N LEU A 89 10.15 0.71 8.03
CA LEU A 89 8.70 0.88 7.97
C LEU A 89 8.17 0.11 6.77
N HIS A 90 7.09 -0.64 6.98
CA HIS A 90 6.42 -1.41 5.92
C HIS A 90 5.25 -0.65 5.29
N TYR A 91 4.82 0.45 5.94
CA TYR A 91 3.73 1.28 5.46
C TYR A 91 4.17 2.74 5.35
N TYR A 92 3.86 3.34 4.22
CA TYR A 92 4.04 4.76 4.01
C TYR A 92 2.73 5.50 4.26
N ASN A 93 2.74 6.45 5.18
CA ASN A 93 1.57 7.27 5.51
C ASN A 93 1.70 8.69 4.98
N GLU A 94 2.83 9.34 5.25
CA GLU A 94 3.08 10.74 4.89
C GLU A 94 4.58 11.02 4.76
N SER A 95 4.92 12.11 4.10
CA SER A 95 6.32 12.47 3.78
C SER A 95 7.02 13.30 4.86
N HIS A 96 6.27 13.92 5.78
CA HIS A 96 6.84 14.87 6.75
C HIS A 96 7.98 14.29 7.61
N PRO A 97 7.89 13.06 8.14
CA PRO A 97 8.97 12.46 8.92
C PRO A 97 10.30 12.29 8.18
N TYR A 98 10.28 12.33 6.85
CA TYR A 98 11.46 12.09 6.00
C TYR A 98 12.13 13.38 5.51
N TYR A 99 11.66 14.54 5.95
CA TYR A 99 12.24 15.82 5.56
C TYR A 99 13.73 15.89 5.93
N LYS A 100 14.58 16.21 4.95
CA LYS A 100 16.06 16.23 5.04
C LYS A 100 16.72 14.90 5.42
N MET A 101 16.00 13.78 5.35
CA MET A 101 16.55 12.46 5.61
C MET A 101 17.05 11.80 4.32
N ASN A 102 18.03 10.90 4.48
CA ASN A 102 18.41 9.95 3.44
C ASN A 102 17.56 8.70 3.61
N ILE A 103 16.79 8.36 2.60
CA ILE A 103 15.85 7.24 2.66
C ILE A 103 16.12 6.22 1.58
N ALA A 104 15.83 4.97 1.88
CA ALA A 104 15.81 3.89 0.93
C ALA A 104 14.39 3.30 0.84
N ILE A 105 13.93 3.04 -0.37
CA ILE A 105 12.62 2.49 -0.67
C ILE A 105 12.81 1.20 -1.44
N VAL A 106 12.22 0.11 -0.96
CA VAL A 106 12.34 -1.22 -1.56
C VAL A 106 11.15 -1.50 -2.45
N GLY A 107 11.44 -1.88 -3.69
CA GLY A 107 10.43 -2.24 -4.69
C GLY A 107 10.18 -1.15 -5.73
N ALA A 108 9.39 -1.51 -6.74
CA ALA A 108 9.01 -0.65 -7.86
C ALA A 108 7.50 -0.70 -8.15
N GLY A 109 6.68 -1.15 -7.22
CA GLY A 109 5.22 -1.09 -7.33
C GLY A 109 4.68 0.33 -7.12
N ASN A 110 3.38 0.53 -7.36
CA ASN A 110 2.74 1.85 -7.24
C ASN A 110 3.00 2.51 -5.88
N SER A 111 2.93 1.77 -4.78
CA SER A 111 3.17 2.32 -3.43
C SER A 111 4.60 2.79 -3.24
N ALA A 112 5.60 2.05 -3.73
CA ALA A 112 7.00 2.43 -3.66
C ALA A 112 7.28 3.68 -4.51
N VAL A 113 6.72 3.75 -5.70
CA VAL A 113 6.84 4.90 -6.60
C VAL A 113 6.16 6.13 -6.02
N ASP A 114 4.95 5.99 -5.49
CA ASP A 114 4.22 7.09 -4.83
C ASP A 114 5.03 7.62 -3.62
N ALA A 115 5.59 6.73 -2.78
CA ALA A 115 6.43 7.13 -1.65
C ALA A 115 7.72 7.84 -2.09
N ALA A 116 8.39 7.33 -3.14
CA ALA A 116 9.61 7.94 -3.66
C ALA A 116 9.37 9.35 -4.18
N LEU A 117 8.34 9.54 -4.97
CA LEU A 117 7.99 10.85 -5.53
C LEU A 117 7.52 11.83 -4.45
N ASP A 118 6.70 11.38 -3.50
CA ASP A 118 6.18 12.26 -2.46
C ASP A 118 7.30 12.71 -1.50
N THR A 119 8.13 11.79 -1.03
CA THR A 119 9.25 12.13 -0.15
C THR A 119 10.30 13.01 -0.84
N TYR A 120 10.60 12.75 -2.12
CA TYR A 120 11.46 13.61 -2.92
C TYR A 120 10.90 15.05 -3.01
N ARG A 121 9.65 15.20 -3.41
CA ARG A 121 8.98 16.50 -3.57
C ARG A 121 8.87 17.29 -2.26
N LYS A 122 8.82 16.59 -1.14
CA LYS A 122 8.70 17.19 0.20
C LYS A 122 10.04 17.39 0.90
N GLY A 123 11.14 17.19 0.20
CA GLY A 123 12.47 17.60 0.63
C GLY A 123 13.23 16.56 1.45
N ALA A 124 13.04 15.28 1.18
CA ALA A 124 14.03 14.27 1.56
C ALA A 124 15.39 14.64 0.92
N ASN A 125 16.47 14.42 1.64
CA ASN A 125 17.81 14.81 1.16
C ASN A 125 18.30 13.89 0.04
N ILE A 126 18.16 12.58 0.22
CA ILE A 126 18.45 11.57 -0.80
C ILE A 126 17.34 10.54 -0.79
N VAL A 127 16.76 10.27 -1.94
CA VAL A 127 15.82 9.16 -2.17
C VAL A 127 16.51 8.11 -3.02
N THR A 128 16.56 6.88 -2.52
CA THR A 128 17.17 5.74 -3.22
C THR A 128 16.16 4.61 -3.33
N MET A 129 15.90 4.14 -4.53
CA MET A 129 15.07 2.96 -4.79
C MET A 129 15.94 1.73 -4.99
N ILE A 130 15.54 0.60 -4.40
CA ILE A 130 16.19 -0.70 -4.56
C ILE A 130 15.18 -1.62 -5.23
N ILE A 131 15.45 -2.02 -6.45
CA ILE A 131 14.50 -2.58 -7.39
C ILE A 131 15.03 -3.93 -7.89
N ARG A 132 14.24 -4.99 -7.74
CA ARG A 132 14.60 -6.33 -8.22
C ARG A 132 14.52 -6.46 -9.74
N GLU A 133 13.61 -5.72 -10.32
CA GLU A 133 13.33 -5.70 -11.74
C GLU A 133 14.44 -4.92 -12.49
N LYS A 134 14.49 -5.09 -13.83
CA LYS A 134 15.44 -4.39 -14.70
C LYS A 134 15.08 -2.95 -14.96
N GLU A 135 13.80 -2.60 -14.75
CA GLU A 135 13.25 -1.29 -15.00
C GLU A 135 11.98 -1.03 -14.21
N ILE A 136 11.49 0.19 -14.23
CA ILE A 136 10.15 0.54 -13.73
C ILE A 136 9.10 -0.05 -14.66
N GLY A 137 8.31 -0.99 -14.13
CA GLY A 137 7.33 -1.76 -14.89
C GLY A 137 6.21 -0.93 -15.53
N GLU A 138 5.55 -1.49 -16.52
CA GLU A 138 4.40 -0.88 -17.19
C GLU A 138 3.11 -0.89 -16.35
N ASN A 139 3.05 -1.72 -15.31
CA ASN A 139 1.94 -1.81 -14.37
C ASN A 139 1.85 -0.62 -13.40
N ILE A 140 2.81 0.32 -13.47
CA ILE A 140 2.73 1.58 -12.74
C ILE A 140 1.70 2.48 -13.39
N LYS A 141 0.93 3.21 -12.58
CA LYS A 141 -0.07 4.18 -13.03
C LYS A 141 0.50 5.04 -14.17
N TYR A 142 -0.13 5.03 -15.34
CA TYR A 142 0.38 5.65 -16.56
C TYR A 142 0.70 7.14 -16.40
N TRP A 143 0.03 7.84 -15.48
CA TRP A 143 0.28 9.27 -15.20
C TRP A 143 1.39 9.52 -14.19
N VAL A 144 1.87 8.48 -13.48
CA VAL A 144 2.94 8.57 -12.48
C VAL A 144 4.27 8.04 -13.04
N ARG A 145 4.20 7.02 -13.90
CA ARG A 145 5.37 6.36 -14.48
C ARG A 145 6.34 7.33 -15.17
N PRO A 146 5.89 8.28 -16.03
CA PRO A 146 6.83 9.20 -16.68
C PRO A 146 7.60 10.07 -15.68
N ASP A 147 6.97 10.50 -14.58
CA ASP A 147 7.63 11.35 -13.59
C ASP A 147 8.74 10.60 -12.84
N ILE A 148 8.47 9.36 -12.36
CA ILE A 148 9.51 8.59 -11.66
C ILE A 148 10.67 8.24 -12.59
N VAL A 149 10.41 7.87 -13.84
CA VAL A 149 11.44 7.55 -14.83
C VAL A 149 12.33 8.78 -15.09
N ASN A 150 11.72 9.93 -15.38
CA ASN A 150 12.46 11.17 -15.62
C ASN A 150 13.34 11.57 -14.42
N ARG A 151 12.85 11.41 -13.18
CA ARG A 151 13.64 11.75 -11.99
C ARG A 151 14.79 10.78 -11.72
N ILE A 152 14.63 9.53 -12.09
CA ILE A 152 15.73 8.57 -12.02
C ILE A 152 16.78 8.88 -13.10
N GLU A 153 16.36 9.14 -14.33
CA GLU A 153 17.26 9.48 -15.45
C GLU A 153 18.00 10.80 -15.20
N SER A 154 17.37 11.79 -14.57
CA SER A 154 18.01 13.06 -14.18
C SER A 154 18.91 12.93 -12.94
N GLY A 155 18.92 11.77 -12.27
CA GLY A 155 19.69 11.55 -11.04
C GLY A 155 19.12 12.19 -9.77
N GLU A 156 17.92 12.73 -9.83
CA GLU A 156 17.21 13.31 -8.68
C GLU A 156 16.76 12.25 -7.69
N ILE A 157 16.38 11.08 -8.18
CA ILE A 157 16.11 9.87 -7.41
C ILE A 157 17.11 8.80 -7.86
N LYS A 158 17.84 8.20 -6.92
CA LYS A 158 18.74 7.10 -7.22
C LYS A 158 17.97 5.80 -7.37
N ALA A 159 18.33 4.95 -8.31
CA ALA A 159 17.77 3.61 -8.47
C ALA A 159 18.88 2.57 -8.69
N TYR A 160 18.79 1.49 -7.93
CA TYR A 160 19.59 0.28 -8.13
C TYR A 160 18.65 -0.80 -8.65
N TYR A 161 18.78 -1.10 -9.94
CA TYR A 161 18.02 -2.16 -10.61
C TYR A 161 18.67 -3.53 -10.38
N GLU A 162 17.92 -4.60 -10.62
CA GLU A 162 18.35 -5.99 -10.43
C GLU A 162 19.02 -6.21 -9.06
N SER A 163 18.55 -5.46 -8.06
CA SER A 163 19.19 -5.35 -6.74
C SER A 163 18.26 -5.79 -5.60
N GLU A 164 18.87 -6.39 -4.59
CA GLU A 164 18.18 -6.85 -3.37
C GLU A 164 18.91 -6.36 -2.13
N ILE A 165 18.17 -6.06 -1.07
CA ILE A 165 18.75 -5.82 0.24
C ILE A 165 19.19 -7.15 0.87
N LYS A 166 20.39 -7.18 1.43
CA LYS A 166 20.93 -8.32 2.17
C LYS A 166 20.97 -8.09 3.68
N GLU A 167 21.18 -6.85 4.10
CA GLU A 167 21.26 -6.49 5.51
C GLU A 167 20.94 -5.00 5.69
N ILE A 168 20.25 -4.66 6.76
CA ILE A 168 19.99 -3.28 7.18
C ILE A 168 20.77 -3.01 8.48
N LYS A 169 21.68 -2.04 8.44
CA LYS A 169 22.48 -1.59 9.60
C LYS A 169 21.96 -0.25 10.11
N GLU A 170 22.41 0.17 11.28
CA GLU A 170 22.02 1.46 11.89
C GLU A 170 22.14 2.66 10.94
N LYS A 171 23.20 2.73 10.15
CA LYS A 171 23.51 3.88 9.29
C LYS A 171 23.69 3.55 7.82
N SER A 172 23.50 2.31 7.42
CA SER A 172 23.72 1.84 6.04
C SER A 172 22.85 0.65 5.69
N ILE A 173 22.76 0.36 4.40
CA ILE A 173 22.10 -0.81 3.85
C ILE A 173 23.11 -1.53 2.98
N ILE A 174 23.17 -2.85 3.09
CA ILE A 174 23.96 -3.70 2.20
C ILE A 174 23.03 -4.24 1.13
N ILE A 175 23.34 -3.96 -0.11
CA ILE A 175 22.62 -4.46 -1.27
C ILE A 175 23.49 -5.45 -2.06
N LYS A 176 22.85 -6.43 -2.70
CA LYS A 176 23.42 -7.23 -3.76
C LYS A 176 22.96 -6.64 -5.09
N SER A 177 23.88 -6.20 -5.89
CA SER A 177 23.66 -5.66 -7.23
C SER A 177 24.48 -6.47 -8.26
N PRO A 178 24.09 -6.49 -9.54
CA PRO A 178 24.87 -7.15 -10.59
C PRO A 178 26.28 -6.57 -10.75
N ASN A 179 26.50 -5.30 -10.37
CA ASN A 179 27.79 -4.59 -10.46
C ASN A 179 28.13 -3.91 -9.13
#